data_6c64c422c34a95792d04309e08e6a2f2
#
_entry.id   6c64c422c34a95792d04309e08e6a2f2
#
_cell.length_a   1.000
_cell.length_b   1.000
_cell.length_c   1.000
_cell.angle_alpha   90.00
_cell.angle_beta   90.00
_cell.angle_gamma   90.00
#
_symmetry.space_group_name_H-M   'P 1'
#
loop_
_entity.id
_entity.type
_entity.pdbx_description
1 polymer ?
#
loop_
_entity_poly.entity_id
_entity_poly.type
_entity_poly.pdbx_seq_one_letter_code
_entity_poly.pdbx_strand_id
1 'polypeptide(L)'
;MKTLTVTKKKLLTVLFCALAAVLAVAVCIRATQAVQASAPKRSLPIYNVQTGEKKIALSFDAAWGNSDTQELIDILDQYHVKTTFFVVGAWVDKYPESVKALAAAGHEVCNHSDTHPH
;
A
#
# COMPACT_ATOMS: atom_id res chain seq x y z
N MET A 1 -50.62 -47.68 5.01
CA MET A 1 -49.38 -47.09 4.58
C MET A 1 -49.42 -46.95 3.05
N LYS A 2 -49.37 -45.73 2.47
CA LYS A 2 -49.31 -45.51 1.03
C LYS A 2 -47.85 -45.65 0.59
N THR A 3 -47.53 -46.72 -0.14
CA THR A 3 -46.20 -46.90 -0.75
C THR A 3 -46.02 -45.91 -1.90
N LEU A 4 -45.06 -45.04 -1.82
CA LEU A 4 -44.74 -44.05 -2.87
C LEU A 4 -43.96 -44.79 -3.98
N THR A 5 -44.64 -45.18 -5.05
CA THR A 5 -43.99 -45.80 -6.23
C THR A 5 -43.39 -44.70 -7.09
N VAL A 6 -42.06 -44.53 -6.98
CA VAL A 6 -41.32 -43.62 -7.85
C VAL A 6 -41.07 -44.30 -9.21
N THR A 7 -41.66 -43.78 -10.25
CA THR A 7 -41.44 -44.28 -11.61
C THR A 7 -40.02 -43.90 -12.09
N LYS A 8 -39.38 -44.77 -12.90
CA LYS A 8 -38.04 -44.51 -13.48
C LYS A 8 -37.90 -43.12 -14.12
N LYS A 9 -38.98 -42.63 -14.76
CA LYS A 9 -39.02 -41.28 -15.36
C LYS A 9 -38.90 -40.20 -14.30
N LYS A 10 -39.60 -40.27 -13.18
CA LYS A 10 -39.52 -39.27 -12.07
C LYS A 10 -38.13 -39.30 -11.43
N LEU A 11 -37.54 -40.45 -11.24
CA LEU A 11 -36.20 -40.57 -10.73
C LEU A 11 -35.17 -39.89 -11.65
N LEU A 12 -35.28 -40.14 -12.98
CA LEU A 12 -34.39 -39.52 -13.96
C LEU A 12 -34.50 -38.01 -14.01
N THR A 13 -35.74 -37.48 -13.91
CA THR A 13 -35.98 -36.01 -13.85
C THR A 13 -35.36 -35.41 -12.60
N VAL A 14 -35.51 -36.04 -11.45
CA VAL A 14 -34.90 -35.55 -10.20
C VAL A 14 -33.37 -35.52 -10.25
N LEU A 15 -32.77 -36.58 -10.81
CA LEU A 15 -31.32 -36.65 -11.00
C LEU A 15 -30.82 -35.58 -11.99
N PHE A 16 -31.56 -35.35 -13.07
CA PHE A 16 -31.22 -34.28 -14.02
C PHE A 16 -31.29 -32.90 -13.39
N CYS A 17 -32.36 -32.58 -12.64
CA CYS A 17 -32.50 -31.34 -11.94
C CYS A 17 -31.40 -31.12 -10.88
N ALA A 18 -31.04 -32.16 -10.13
CA ALA A 18 -29.97 -32.11 -9.17
C ALA A 18 -28.60 -31.83 -9.84
N LEU A 19 -28.32 -32.49 -10.95
CA LEU A 19 -27.09 -32.25 -11.71
C LEU A 19 -27.03 -30.85 -12.29
N ALA A 20 -28.14 -30.32 -12.82
CA ALA A 20 -28.23 -28.97 -13.34
C ALA A 20 -28.02 -27.92 -12.23
N ALA A 21 -28.57 -28.14 -11.02
CA ALA A 21 -28.35 -27.27 -9.88
C ALA A 21 -26.87 -27.25 -9.44
N VAL A 22 -26.23 -28.41 -9.38
CA VAL A 22 -24.78 -28.49 -9.04
C VAL A 22 -23.92 -27.78 -10.07
N LEU A 23 -24.22 -27.93 -11.36
CA LEU A 23 -23.52 -27.20 -12.42
C LEU A 23 -23.72 -25.69 -12.33
N ALA A 24 -24.93 -25.23 -12.07
CA ALA A 24 -25.22 -23.81 -11.89
C ALA A 24 -24.45 -23.20 -10.72
N VAL A 25 -24.41 -23.90 -9.58
CA VAL A 25 -23.61 -23.47 -8.40
C VAL A 25 -22.11 -23.43 -8.73
N ALA A 26 -21.60 -24.46 -9.41
CA ALA A 26 -20.19 -24.50 -9.81
C ALA A 26 -19.82 -23.32 -10.75
N VAL A 27 -20.70 -22.99 -11.71
CA VAL A 27 -20.50 -21.83 -12.59
C VAL A 27 -20.52 -20.53 -11.82
N CYS A 28 -21.47 -20.36 -10.89
CA CYS A 28 -21.52 -19.16 -10.03
C CYS A 28 -20.26 -19.00 -9.18
N ILE A 29 -19.76 -20.07 -8.57
CA ILE A 29 -18.51 -20.05 -7.78
C ILE A 29 -17.32 -19.66 -8.67
N ARG A 30 -17.21 -20.22 -9.87
CA ARG A 30 -16.15 -19.87 -10.83
C ARG A 30 -16.24 -18.42 -11.29
N ALA A 31 -17.44 -17.91 -11.55
CA ALA A 31 -17.65 -16.51 -11.94
C ALA A 31 -17.25 -15.52 -10.83
N THR A 32 -17.59 -15.80 -9.58
CA THR A 32 -17.20 -14.97 -8.45
C THR A 32 -15.69 -14.97 -8.21
N GLN A 33 -15.02 -16.09 -8.36
CA GLN A 33 -13.56 -16.18 -8.26
C GLN A 33 -12.86 -15.41 -9.40
N ALA A 34 -13.38 -15.44 -10.61
CA ALA A 34 -12.83 -14.70 -11.74
C ALA A 34 -12.94 -13.19 -11.55
N VAL A 35 -14.04 -12.69 -10.95
CA VAL A 35 -14.23 -11.27 -10.63
C VAL A 35 -13.22 -10.81 -9.58
N GLN A 36 -12.95 -11.61 -8.56
CA GLN A 36 -11.94 -11.28 -7.54
C GLN A 36 -10.51 -11.24 -8.11
N ALA A 37 -10.18 -12.12 -9.06
CA ALA A 37 -8.88 -12.13 -9.72
C ALA A 37 -8.67 -10.95 -10.67
N SER A 38 -9.74 -10.31 -11.15
CA SER A 38 -9.70 -9.18 -12.09
C SER A 38 -9.67 -7.82 -11.40
N ALA A 39 -9.80 -7.73 -10.08
CA ALA A 39 -9.67 -6.48 -9.36
C ALA A 39 -8.22 -5.97 -9.49
N PRO A 40 -7.99 -4.75 -10.00
CA PRO A 40 -6.63 -4.22 -10.12
C PRO A 40 -5.98 -4.19 -8.74
N LYS A 41 -4.84 -4.85 -8.60
CA LYS A 41 -4.04 -4.81 -7.38
C LYS A 41 -3.62 -3.36 -7.17
N ARG A 42 -4.24 -2.66 -6.23
CA ARG A 42 -3.81 -1.30 -5.86
C ARG A 42 -2.39 -1.40 -5.33
N SER A 43 -1.47 -0.71 -6.01
CA SER A 43 -0.14 -0.47 -5.47
C SER A 43 -0.30 0.56 -4.35
N LEU A 44 -0.33 0.08 -3.12
CA LEU A 44 -0.39 0.95 -1.94
C LEU A 44 1.03 1.30 -1.51
N PRO A 45 1.25 2.50 -0.98
CA PRO A 45 2.52 2.86 -0.35
C PRO A 45 2.85 1.90 0.80
N ILE A 46 4.13 1.75 1.08
CA ILE A 46 4.59 0.99 2.24
C ILE A 46 4.46 1.89 3.47
N TYR A 47 3.53 1.57 4.36
CA TYR A 47 3.27 2.34 5.59
C TYR A 47 4.08 1.84 6.80
N ASN A 48 4.49 0.57 6.78
CA ASN A 48 5.28 -0.02 7.84
C ASN A 48 6.07 -1.21 7.29
N VAL A 49 7.13 -1.57 7.99
CA VAL A 49 7.94 -2.77 7.71
C VAL A 49 7.85 -3.70 8.91
N GLN A 50 7.49 -4.96 8.65
CA GLN A 50 7.49 -5.97 9.69
C GLN A 50 8.94 -6.37 10.00
N THR A 51 9.40 -6.02 11.20
CA THR A 51 10.74 -6.37 11.70
C THR A 51 10.64 -6.93 13.11
N GLY A 52 11.54 -7.83 13.48
CA GLY A 52 11.70 -8.31 14.87
C GLY A 52 12.47 -7.35 15.77
N GLU A 53 13.01 -6.27 15.24
CA GLU A 53 13.80 -5.27 15.95
C GLU A 53 12.98 -4.03 16.29
N LYS A 54 13.28 -3.39 17.42
CA LYS A 54 12.69 -2.11 17.82
C LYS A 54 13.37 -0.98 17.06
N LYS A 55 12.92 -0.71 15.83
CA LYS A 55 13.44 0.34 14.96
C LYS A 55 12.32 1.31 14.59
N ILE A 56 12.68 2.59 14.45
CA ILE A 56 11.84 3.64 13.89
C ILE A 56 12.58 4.29 12.73
N ALA A 57 11.84 4.80 11.74
CA ALA A 57 12.36 5.69 10.72
C ALA A 57 11.92 7.12 11.04
N LEU A 58 12.88 8.05 11.00
CA LEU A 58 12.60 9.48 11.12
C LEU A 58 12.63 10.12 9.74
N SER A 59 11.70 11.05 9.50
CA SER A 59 11.71 11.91 8.33
C SER A 59 11.30 13.32 8.71
N PHE A 60 11.75 14.29 7.92
CA PHE A 60 11.42 15.70 8.07
C PHE A 60 10.95 16.26 6.74
N ASP A 61 9.91 17.09 6.78
CA ASP A 61 9.42 17.81 5.62
C ASP A 61 9.95 19.24 5.68
N ALA A 62 10.65 19.70 4.63
CA ALA A 62 11.22 21.03 4.53
C ALA A 62 10.49 21.85 3.45
N ALA A 63 9.67 22.79 3.90
CA ALA A 63 8.85 23.65 3.03
C ALA A 63 9.03 25.15 3.33
N TRP A 64 9.30 25.54 4.56
CA TRP A 64 9.38 26.93 4.98
C TRP A 64 10.62 27.21 5.84
N GLY A 65 11.37 28.27 5.49
CA GLY A 65 12.56 28.65 6.25
C GLY A 65 13.68 27.61 6.20
N ASN A 66 14.85 28.00 6.69
CA ASN A 66 16.02 27.11 6.83
C ASN A 66 16.91 27.47 8.02
N SER A 67 16.40 28.30 8.92
CA SER A 67 17.20 28.84 10.06
C SER A 67 17.65 27.74 11.04
N ASP A 68 16.93 26.66 11.11
CA ASP A 68 17.13 25.51 11.98
C ASP A 68 17.84 24.33 11.29
N THR A 69 18.09 24.42 9.98
CA THR A 69 18.66 23.31 9.20
C THR A 69 20.02 22.86 9.74
N GLN A 70 20.92 23.80 10.04
CA GLN A 70 22.25 23.44 10.54
C GLN A 70 22.18 22.86 11.96
N GLU A 71 21.37 23.46 12.84
CA GLU A 71 21.16 22.93 14.20
C GLU A 71 20.59 21.53 14.20
N LEU A 72 19.66 21.25 13.29
CA LEU A 72 19.09 19.91 13.13
C LEU A 72 20.13 18.91 12.63
N ILE A 73 20.97 19.28 11.67
CA ILE A 73 22.09 18.45 11.20
C ILE A 73 23.03 18.12 12.37
N ASP A 74 23.41 19.13 13.17
CA ASP A 74 24.33 18.97 14.29
C ASP A 74 23.76 18.03 15.37
N ILE A 75 22.46 18.16 15.68
CA ILE A 75 21.76 17.28 16.62
C ILE A 75 21.74 15.84 16.09
N LEU A 76 21.37 15.63 14.83
CA LEU A 76 21.31 14.31 14.24
C LEU A 76 22.69 13.64 14.19
N ASP A 77 23.73 14.42 13.93
CA ASP A 77 25.12 13.91 13.93
C ASP A 77 25.61 13.54 15.34
N GLN A 78 25.27 14.36 16.36
CA GLN A 78 25.56 14.07 17.76
C GLN A 78 25.03 12.71 18.21
N TYR A 79 23.84 12.33 17.71
CA TYR A 79 23.20 11.05 18.02
C TYR A 79 23.48 9.96 16.99
N HIS A 80 24.32 10.23 16.00
CA HIS A 80 24.65 9.32 14.90
C HIS A 80 23.42 8.81 14.13
N VAL A 81 22.41 9.68 13.98
CA VAL A 81 21.16 9.37 13.28
C VAL A 81 21.23 9.91 11.87
N LYS A 82 20.93 9.07 10.89
CA LYS A 82 20.68 9.48 9.52
C LYS A 82 19.18 9.36 9.23
N THR A 83 18.65 10.30 8.48
CA THR A 83 17.20 10.45 8.25
C THR A 83 16.93 10.91 6.83
N THR A 84 15.66 10.87 6.42
CA THR A 84 15.20 11.33 5.13
C THR A 84 14.56 12.71 5.26
N PHE A 85 14.97 13.65 4.41
CA PHE A 85 14.37 14.97 4.27
C PHE A 85 13.56 15.02 2.97
N PHE A 86 12.26 15.22 3.09
CA PHE A 86 11.37 15.47 1.96
C PHE A 86 11.29 16.98 1.72
N VAL A 87 11.90 17.45 0.65
CA VAL A 87 12.06 18.90 0.39
C VAL A 87 11.15 19.36 -0.74
N VAL A 88 10.53 20.52 -0.57
CA VAL A 88 9.71 21.18 -1.58
C VAL A 88 10.59 21.86 -2.61
N GLY A 89 10.27 21.78 -3.92
CA GLY A 89 11.04 22.36 -5.00
C GLY A 89 11.33 23.86 -4.79
N ALA A 90 10.31 24.65 -4.44
CA ALA A 90 10.47 26.06 -4.12
C ALA A 90 11.42 26.33 -2.93
N TRP A 91 11.51 25.41 -1.98
CA TRP A 91 12.48 25.48 -0.88
C TRP A 91 13.91 25.19 -1.36
N VAL A 92 14.07 24.21 -2.26
CA VAL A 92 15.35 23.85 -2.88
C VAL A 92 15.92 25.05 -3.65
N ASP A 93 15.09 25.70 -4.46
CA ASP A 93 15.49 26.87 -5.26
C ASP A 93 15.93 28.05 -4.37
N LYS A 94 15.26 28.21 -3.23
CA LYS A 94 15.53 29.30 -2.30
C LYS A 94 16.74 29.04 -1.38
N TYR A 95 16.97 27.77 -1.03
CA TYR A 95 18.00 27.37 -0.05
C TYR A 95 18.89 26.22 -0.54
N PRO A 96 19.55 26.37 -1.70
CA PRO A 96 20.35 25.28 -2.31
C PRO A 96 21.52 24.83 -1.42
N GLU A 97 22.07 25.75 -0.62
CA GLU A 97 23.16 25.41 0.30
C GLU A 97 22.69 24.52 1.47
N SER A 98 21.45 24.70 1.93
CA SER A 98 20.86 23.81 2.94
C SER A 98 20.69 22.39 2.39
N VAL A 99 20.27 22.27 1.13
CA VAL A 99 20.17 20.94 0.46
C VAL A 99 21.53 20.26 0.39
N LYS A 100 22.58 21.00 -0.01
CA LYS A 100 23.96 20.51 -0.05
C LYS A 100 24.46 20.09 1.33
N ALA A 101 24.15 20.88 2.36
CA ALA A 101 24.55 20.57 3.74
C ALA A 101 23.89 19.27 4.23
N LEU A 102 22.59 19.08 3.99
CA LEU A 102 21.89 17.86 4.33
C LEU A 102 22.50 16.62 3.63
N ALA A 103 22.74 16.73 2.34
CA ALA A 103 23.36 15.66 1.56
C ALA A 103 24.80 15.36 2.01
N ALA A 104 25.61 16.40 2.27
CA ALA A 104 26.99 16.26 2.75
C ALA A 104 27.06 15.62 4.14
N ALA A 105 26.07 15.89 5.00
CA ALA A 105 25.92 15.23 6.29
C ALA A 105 25.46 13.76 6.20
N GLY A 106 25.17 13.26 5.00
CA GLY A 106 24.78 11.86 4.75
C GLY A 106 23.31 11.58 5.00
N HIS A 107 22.46 12.61 5.00
CA HIS A 107 21.00 12.46 5.00
C HIS A 107 20.49 12.19 3.59
N GLU A 108 19.36 11.49 3.50
CA GLU A 108 18.67 11.27 2.25
C GLU A 108 17.78 12.49 1.94
N VAL A 109 17.85 12.99 0.70
CA VAL A 109 17.02 14.12 0.23
C VAL A 109 16.05 13.60 -0.81
N CYS A 110 14.75 13.73 -0.53
CA CYS A 110 13.65 13.23 -1.34
C CYS A 110 12.69 14.35 -1.74
N ASN A 111 11.84 14.08 -2.71
CA ASN A 111 10.87 15.03 -3.25
C ASN A 111 9.63 15.15 -2.33
N HIS A 112 9.18 16.39 -2.09
CA HIS A 112 7.94 16.73 -1.39
C HIS A 112 7.06 17.68 -2.22
N SER A 113 6.83 17.36 -3.47
CA SER A 113 6.19 18.24 -4.46
C SER A 113 7.01 19.48 -4.85
N ASP A 114 6.52 20.25 -5.82
CA ASP A 114 7.18 21.47 -6.27
C ASP A 114 6.83 22.68 -5.41
N THR A 115 5.54 22.89 -5.15
CA THR A 115 5.03 24.11 -4.49
C THR A 115 4.19 23.87 -3.24
N HIS A 116 4.13 22.62 -2.75
CA HIS A 116 3.29 22.21 -1.61
C HIS A 116 1.81 22.58 -1.79
N PRO A 117 1.14 22.19 -2.89
CA PRO A 117 -0.26 22.52 -3.12
C PRO A 117 -1.16 21.82 -2.09
N HIS A 118 -2.24 22.50 -1.69
CA HIS A 118 -3.29 21.97 -0.79
C HIS A 118 -4.30 21.13 -1.54
#